data_936c7b2a1e8e5a2f3b823d66fa74789c
#
_entry.id   936c7b2a1e8e5a2f3b823d66fa74789c
#
_cell.length_a   1.000
_cell.length_b   1.000
_cell.length_c   1.000
_cell.angle_alpha   90.00
_cell.angle_beta   90.00
_cell.angle_gamma   90.00
#
_symmetry.space_group_name_H-M   'P 1'
#
loop_
_entity.id
_entity.type
_entity.pdbx_description
1 polymer ?
#
loop_
_entity_poly.entity_id
_entity_poly.type
_entity_poly.pdbx_seq_one_letter_code
_entity_poly.pdbx_strand_id
1 'polypeptide(L)'
;MLPGLLFAECTSETGGKTASAVFTLHLTGTCTEAEREARAVPAKDLMRALAAGKGIDLAGVVIQGDLVLDELPAQKVDAVQGLSLEDRRVLEGLNDEEVHVIRGPFVIKHSRVKGQIVNRLKRGFLLITGPVVLVHSGFDGLVDLSRTVFLGLVDGSNAKFEKESYFVQDRFTQGAMFSDTRFGSHARFHRSMFSGPAIFRGADFPGLTEFLEVVFEQDANFASTTFHLGTGFSGAHCRGKCDFSSTLFEREAFFLFARFDRAVTFASAKFSSQADFSDASFKEADDLAKATFVRPPVMIRTARVVSTVPVAPEAGPFSQVVTIGLFVAALGILIY
;
A
#
# COMPACT_ATOMS: atom_id res chain seq x y z
N MET A 1 20.63 -43.96 25.29
CA MET A 1 20.89 -42.51 25.47
C MET A 1 20.42 -41.81 24.21
N LEU A 2 19.29 -41.16 24.29
CA LEU A 2 18.81 -40.28 23.20
C LEU A 2 19.66 -38.99 23.21
N PRO A 3 20.19 -38.52 22.06
CA PRO A 3 20.89 -37.25 22.03
C PRO A 3 19.88 -36.14 22.43
N GLY A 4 20.23 -35.40 23.49
CA GLY A 4 19.47 -34.26 23.93
C GLY A 4 19.30 -33.26 22.78
N LEU A 5 18.07 -32.97 22.42
CA LEU A 5 17.74 -31.82 21.57
C LEU A 5 18.28 -30.58 22.28
N LEU A 6 19.40 -30.07 21.81
CA LEU A 6 19.86 -28.72 22.16
C LEU A 6 18.80 -27.74 21.62
N PHE A 7 17.87 -27.33 22.47
CA PHE A 7 17.03 -26.19 22.17
C PHE A 7 17.95 -24.98 22.08
N ALA A 8 17.98 -24.32 20.91
CA ALA A 8 18.74 -23.12 20.76
C ALA A 8 18.16 -22.06 21.71
N GLU A 9 19.02 -21.48 22.55
CA GLU A 9 18.62 -20.51 23.57
C GLU A 9 18.08 -19.24 22.92
N CYS A 10 17.07 -18.61 23.56
CA CYS A 10 16.58 -17.29 23.23
C CYS A 10 17.65 -16.25 23.56
N THR A 11 18.28 -15.70 22.55
CA THR A 11 19.30 -14.66 22.70
C THR A 11 18.81 -13.31 22.19
N SER A 12 19.40 -12.22 22.69
CA SER A 12 19.12 -10.87 22.26
C SER A 12 20.38 -10.21 21.70
N GLU A 13 20.25 -9.56 20.57
CA GLU A 13 21.25 -8.64 20.03
C GLU A 13 20.80 -7.21 20.31
N THR A 14 21.61 -6.47 21.06
CA THR A 14 21.41 -5.02 21.28
C THR A 14 22.51 -4.29 20.55
N GLY A 15 22.19 -3.17 19.94
CA GLY A 15 23.18 -2.27 19.31
C GLY A 15 24.26 -1.89 20.33
N GLY A 16 25.53 -1.92 19.90
CA GLY A 16 26.70 -1.73 20.74
C GLY A 16 26.63 -0.46 21.62
N LYS A 17 27.39 -0.46 22.70
CA LYS A 17 27.42 0.54 23.80
C LYS A 17 27.87 1.97 23.38
N THR A 18 28.21 2.23 22.13
CA THR A 18 28.48 3.55 21.59
C THR A 18 27.17 4.24 21.22
N ALA A 19 27.08 5.56 21.33
CA ALA A 19 25.91 6.39 21.04
C ALA A 19 25.34 6.13 19.64
N SER A 20 24.65 5.00 19.48
CA SER A 20 24.03 4.60 18.22
C SER A 20 22.89 5.56 17.87
N ALA A 21 22.85 5.99 16.61
CA ALA A 21 21.71 6.76 16.06
C ALA A 21 20.42 5.96 16.00
N VAL A 22 20.45 4.66 16.34
CA VAL A 22 19.32 3.75 16.29
C VAL A 22 19.21 2.96 17.60
N PHE A 23 18.02 2.88 18.15
CA PHE A 23 17.70 1.95 19.24
C PHE A 23 17.44 0.58 18.64
N THR A 24 18.31 -0.39 18.88
CA THR A 24 18.25 -1.73 18.28
C THR A 24 18.02 -2.78 19.35
N LEU A 25 17.03 -3.65 19.11
CA LEU A 25 16.79 -4.86 19.88
C LEU A 25 16.23 -5.98 18.98
N HIS A 26 17.00 -7.02 18.80
CA HIS A 26 16.59 -8.20 18.04
C HIS A 26 16.58 -9.42 18.95
N LEU A 27 15.46 -10.14 19.00
CA LEU A 27 15.36 -11.45 19.62
C LEU A 27 15.44 -12.52 18.54
N THR A 28 16.13 -13.62 18.84
CA THR A 28 16.28 -14.72 17.89
C THR A 28 14.94 -15.39 17.59
N GLY A 29 14.82 -16.01 16.41
CA GLY A 29 13.63 -16.76 16.00
C GLY A 29 13.30 -17.95 16.91
N THR A 30 14.25 -18.41 17.70
CA THR A 30 14.11 -19.51 18.66
C THR A 30 13.38 -19.12 19.95
N CYS A 31 13.21 -17.82 20.20
CA CYS A 31 12.48 -17.32 21.37
C CYS A 31 11.01 -17.74 21.31
N THR A 32 10.52 -18.37 22.36
CA THR A 32 9.10 -18.65 22.56
C THR A 32 8.31 -17.36 22.81
N GLU A 33 6.99 -17.40 22.65
CA GLU A 33 6.14 -16.25 22.93
C GLU A 33 6.27 -15.79 24.41
N ALA A 34 6.32 -16.71 25.35
CA ALA A 34 6.52 -16.40 26.78
C ALA A 34 7.85 -15.70 27.06
N GLU A 35 8.93 -16.10 26.40
CA GLU A 35 10.23 -15.44 26.51
C GLU A 35 10.23 -14.05 25.89
N ARG A 36 9.53 -13.84 24.77
CA ARG A 36 9.34 -12.52 24.16
C ARG A 36 8.51 -11.60 25.07
N GLU A 37 7.44 -12.11 25.69
CA GLU A 37 6.63 -11.40 26.67
C GLU A 37 7.44 -10.99 27.91
N ALA A 38 8.25 -11.90 28.45
CA ALA A 38 9.09 -11.60 29.61
C ALA A 38 10.16 -10.53 29.32
N ARG A 39 10.50 -10.32 28.03
CA ARG A 39 11.46 -9.33 27.53
C ARG A 39 10.78 -8.20 26.76
N ALA A 40 9.50 -7.96 27.02
CA ALA A 40 8.74 -6.94 26.32
C ALA A 40 9.37 -5.56 26.48
N VAL A 41 9.36 -4.79 25.40
CA VAL A 41 9.89 -3.43 25.35
C VAL A 41 8.78 -2.45 25.73
N PRO A 42 8.96 -1.64 26.77
CA PRO A 42 7.99 -0.59 27.07
C PRO A 42 7.98 0.48 25.96
N ALA A 43 6.81 0.82 25.45
CA ALA A 43 6.66 1.86 24.43
C ALA A 43 7.28 3.21 24.85
N LYS A 44 7.22 3.56 26.16
CA LYS A 44 7.85 4.76 26.71
C LYS A 44 9.37 4.84 26.48
N ASP A 45 10.05 3.69 26.40
CA ASP A 45 11.50 3.67 26.18
C ASP A 45 11.80 3.92 24.71
N LEU A 46 10.95 3.42 23.79
CA LEU A 46 11.00 3.73 22.37
C LEU A 46 10.68 5.21 22.11
N MET A 47 9.62 5.73 22.74
CA MET A 47 9.27 7.16 22.65
C MET A 47 10.41 8.06 23.15
N ARG A 48 11.10 7.66 24.22
CA ARG A 48 12.30 8.40 24.70
C ARG A 48 13.45 8.35 23.68
N ALA A 49 13.66 7.21 23.02
CA ALA A 49 14.68 7.09 21.97
C ALA A 49 14.34 7.95 20.76
N LEU A 50 13.08 7.92 20.29
CA LEU A 50 12.59 8.76 19.18
C LEU A 50 12.71 10.25 19.51
N ALA A 51 12.29 10.67 20.71
CA ALA A 51 12.42 12.06 21.18
C ALA A 51 13.88 12.52 21.28
N ALA A 52 14.82 11.59 21.54
CA ALA A 52 16.26 11.86 21.52
C ALA A 52 16.87 11.88 20.09
N GLY A 53 16.03 11.80 19.05
CA GLY A 53 16.44 11.81 17.64
C GLY A 53 17.03 10.50 17.13
N LYS A 54 16.79 9.38 17.81
CA LYS A 54 17.19 8.04 17.34
C LYS A 54 16.10 7.41 16.50
N GLY A 55 16.49 6.62 15.48
CA GLY A 55 15.58 5.64 14.88
C GLY A 55 15.36 4.44 15.78
N ILE A 56 14.45 3.54 15.39
CA ILE A 56 14.24 2.24 16.05
C ILE A 56 14.43 1.10 15.04
N ASP A 57 15.05 0.01 15.48
CA ASP A 57 15.18 -1.24 14.71
C ASP A 57 14.92 -2.43 15.64
N LEU A 58 13.71 -2.97 15.57
CA LEU A 58 13.19 -4.00 16.45
C LEU A 58 12.87 -5.26 15.64
N ALA A 59 13.29 -6.41 16.14
CA ALA A 59 12.95 -7.70 15.53
C ALA A 59 12.57 -8.75 16.58
N GLY A 60 11.45 -9.43 16.36
CA GLY A 60 11.01 -10.54 17.19
C GLY A 60 10.60 -10.15 18.60
N VAL A 61 10.27 -8.92 18.87
CA VAL A 61 9.95 -8.38 20.20
C VAL A 61 8.44 -8.21 20.42
N VAL A 62 8.05 -8.08 21.69
CA VAL A 62 6.74 -7.58 22.09
C VAL A 62 6.90 -6.15 22.57
N ILE A 63 6.09 -5.24 22.06
CA ILE A 63 6.04 -3.84 22.52
C ILE A 63 4.79 -3.68 23.38
N GLN A 64 4.96 -3.16 24.61
CA GLN A 64 3.88 -2.92 25.55
C GLN A 64 3.64 -1.43 25.77
N GLY A 65 2.38 -1.01 25.65
CA GLY A 65 1.93 0.38 25.78
C GLY A 65 1.87 1.10 24.44
N ASP A 66 1.43 2.34 24.47
CA ASP A 66 1.12 3.14 23.29
C ASP A 66 2.34 3.94 22.80
N LEU A 67 2.53 3.98 21.49
CA LEU A 67 3.46 4.89 20.81
C LEU A 67 2.65 6.11 20.36
N VAL A 68 2.71 7.20 21.14
CA VAL A 68 1.98 8.45 20.90
C VAL A 68 2.90 9.42 20.19
N LEU A 69 2.94 9.36 18.86
CA LEU A 69 3.95 10.03 18.03
C LEU A 69 3.79 11.55 17.98
N ASP A 70 2.58 12.06 18.23
CA ASP A 70 2.30 13.49 18.33
C ASP A 70 2.82 14.12 19.65
N GLU A 71 3.30 13.31 20.61
CA GLU A 71 4.04 13.79 21.80
C GLU A 71 5.54 14.03 21.53
N LEU A 72 6.04 13.66 20.35
CA LEU A 72 7.42 13.98 19.98
C LEU A 72 7.62 15.50 19.91
N PRO A 73 8.83 16.02 20.17
CA PRO A 73 9.10 17.46 20.08
C PRO A 73 8.77 18.03 18.71
N ALA A 74 7.97 19.10 18.69
CA ALA A 74 7.71 19.86 17.46
C ALA A 74 8.87 20.79 17.14
N GLN A 75 9.15 21.02 15.87
CA GLN A 75 10.11 21.99 15.38
C GLN A 75 9.59 22.66 14.10
N LYS A 76 10.22 23.76 13.68
CA LYS A 76 9.91 24.35 12.38
C LYS A 76 10.47 23.50 11.26
N VAL A 77 9.75 23.44 10.14
CA VAL A 77 10.20 22.68 8.94
C VAL A 77 11.59 23.13 8.48
N ASP A 78 11.86 24.44 8.48
CA ASP A 78 13.16 25.00 8.06
C ASP A 78 14.31 24.59 8.99
N ALA A 79 14.02 24.28 10.25
CA ALA A 79 15.01 23.83 11.23
C ALA A 79 15.40 22.36 11.08
N VAL A 80 14.69 21.58 10.24
CA VAL A 80 15.00 20.16 10.02
C VAL A 80 16.30 20.02 9.25
N GLN A 81 17.33 19.47 9.91
CA GLN A 81 18.64 19.24 9.31
C GLN A 81 18.71 17.89 8.58
N GLY A 82 19.63 17.78 7.61
CA GLY A 82 19.93 16.52 6.93
C GLY A 82 18.95 16.13 5.82
N LEU A 83 18.02 17.01 5.44
CA LEU A 83 17.13 16.80 4.31
C LEU A 83 17.83 17.12 2.99
N SER A 84 17.61 16.28 1.97
CA SER A 84 18.03 16.55 0.60
C SER A 84 17.22 17.72 0.00
N LEU A 85 17.65 18.24 -1.16
CA LEU A 85 16.88 19.26 -1.88
C LEU A 85 15.53 18.73 -2.36
N GLU A 86 15.47 17.45 -2.69
CA GLU A 86 14.23 16.78 -3.11
C GLU A 86 13.25 16.66 -1.94
N ASP A 87 13.73 16.21 -0.77
CA ASP A 87 12.91 16.15 0.45
C ASP A 87 12.33 17.53 0.81
N ARG A 88 13.14 18.59 0.73
CA ARG A 88 12.65 19.95 1.00
C ARG A 88 11.53 20.36 0.05
N ARG A 89 11.64 20.05 -1.25
CA ARG A 89 10.56 20.35 -2.23
C ARG A 89 9.27 19.63 -1.88
N VAL A 90 9.35 18.38 -1.38
CA VAL A 90 8.16 17.66 -0.91
C VAL A 90 7.49 18.40 0.25
N LEU A 91 8.29 18.94 1.17
CA LEU A 91 7.78 19.64 2.36
C LEU A 91 7.25 21.04 2.04
N GLU A 92 7.88 21.79 1.12
CA GLU A 92 7.41 23.11 0.67
C GLU A 92 5.96 23.10 0.18
N GLY A 93 5.49 21.97 -0.38
CA GLY A 93 4.10 21.80 -0.83
C GLY A 93 3.07 21.54 0.27
N LEU A 94 3.45 21.53 1.56
CA LEU A 94 2.55 21.15 2.67
C LEU A 94 1.98 22.35 3.40
N ASN A 95 2.22 23.56 3.17
CA ASN A 95 1.67 24.75 3.83
C ASN A 95 1.61 24.70 5.38
N ASP A 96 2.35 23.81 6.00
CA ASP A 96 2.45 23.62 7.44
C ASP A 96 3.85 24.05 7.92
N GLU A 97 3.91 24.81 9.02
CA GLU A 97 5.17 25.33 9.57
C GLU A 97 5.79 24.40 10.63
N GLU A 98 4.99 23.53 11.23
CA GLU A 98 5.40 22.65 12.34
C GLU A 98 5.52 21.21 11.89
N VAL A 99 6.54 20.54 12.40
CA VAL A 99 6.83 19.13 12.11
C VAL A 99 7.36 18.41 13.34
N HIS A 100 6.87 17.19 13.56
CA HIS A 100 7.43 16.21 14.48
C HIS A 100 8.31 15.25 13.67
N VAL A 101 9.54 14.97 14.11
CA VAL A 101 10.50 14.24 13.27
C VAL A 101 10.96 12.96 13.93
N ILE A 102 10.76 11.84 13.24
CA ILE A 102 11.43 10.57 13.51
C ILE A 102 12.64 10.48 12.56
N ARG A 103 13.85 10.52 13.15
CA ARG A 103 15.10 10.45 12.40
C ARG A 103 15.53 9.01 12.19
N GLY A 104 15.91 8.70 10.94
CA GLY A 104 16.38 7.35 10.59
C GLY A 104 15.24 6.31 10.52
N PRO A 105 15.57 5.02 10.65
CA PRO A 105 14.63 3.94 10.43
C PRO A 105 13.57 3.84 11.53
N PHE A 106 12.35 3.43 11.13
CA PHE A 106 11.28 3.02 12.02
C PHE A 106 10.93 1.56 11.67
N VAL A 107 11.65 0.63 12.30
CA VAL A 107 11.60 -0.80 11.96
C VAL A 107 11.02 -1.61 13.12
N ILE A 108 9.93 -2.30 12.85
CA ILE A 108 9.27 -3.26 13.73
C ILE A 108 8.96 -4.50 12.88
N LYS A 109 9.78 -5.54 12.95
CA LYS A 109 9.64 -6.74 12.12
C LYS A 109 9.51 -8.01 12.95
N HIS A 110 8.69 -8.97 12.49
CA HIS A 110 8.42 -10.23 13.20
C HIS A 110 8.04 -10.01 14.68
N SER A 111 7.34 -8.93 14.97
CA SER A 111 7.10 -8.40 16.31
C SER A 111 5.61 -8.26 16.58
N ARG A 112 5.25 -8.04 17.83
CA ARG A 112 3.88 -7.75 18.24
C ARG A 112 3.79 -6.44 19.01
N VAL A 113 2.93 -5.54 18.56
CA VAL A 113 2.63 -4.28 19.24
C VAL A 113 1.27 -4.43 19.95
N LYS A 114 1.28 -4.48 21.29
CA LYS A 114 0.07 -4.67 22.10
C LYS A 114 -0.72 -3.39 22.36
N GLY A 115 -0.06 -2.22 22.22
CA GLY A 115 -0.71 -0.92 22.33
C GLY A 115 -1.05 -0.33 20.96
N GLN A 116 -1.36 0.95 20.95
CA GLN A 116 -1.64 1.74 19.76
C GLN A 116 -0.36 2.37 19.22
N ILE A 117 -0.33 2.68 17.92
CA ILE A 117 0.62 3.62 17.31
C ILE A 117 -0.23 4.76 16.78
N VAL A 118 -0.10 5.97 17.35
CA VAL A 118 -1.00 7.06 17.00
C VAL A 118 -0.27 8.37 16.76
N ASN A 119 -0.73 9.07 15.71
CA ASN A 119 -0.38 10.44 15.36
C ASN A 119 -1.68 11.25 15.24
N ARG A 120 -2.07 11.97 16.29
CA ARG A 120 -3.32 12.71 16.36
C ARG A 120 -3.14 14.21 16.12
N LEU A 121 -2.15 14.58 15.30
CA LEU A 121 -1.86 15.97 14.98
C LEU A 121 -3.06 16.64 14.31
N LYS A 122 -3.51 17.75 14.87
CA LYS A 122 -4.54 18.62 14.28
C LYS A 122 -3.93 19.63 13.31
N ARG A 123 -2.67 20.00 13.51
CA ARG A 123 -1.87 20.91 12.68
C ARG A 123 -0.46 20.35 12.57
N GLY A 124 0.27 20.77 11.55
CA GLY A 124 1.57 20.21 11.27
C GLY A 124 1.50 18.77 10.74
N PHE A 125 2.60 18.09 10.72
CA PHE A 125 2.71 16.72 10.24
C PHE A 125 3.84 15.97 10.95
N LEU A 126 3.78 14.65 10.85
CA LEU A 126 4.87 13.77 11.26
C LEU A 126 5.79 13.55 10.04
N LEU A 127 7.09 13.66 10.23
CA LEU A 127 8.10 13.36 9.21
C LEU A 127 8.92 12.16 9.64
N ILE A 128 8.93 11.10 8.84
CA ILE A 128 9.81 9.94 9.05
C ILE A 128 10.86 9.94 7.96
N THR A 129 12.13 10.20 8.34
CA THR A 129 13.20 10.41 7.36
C THR A 129 13.83 9.13 6.81
N GLY A 130 13.71 8.02 7.52
CA GLY A 130 14.21 6.72 7.09
C GLY A 130 13.11 5.76 6.63
N PRO A 131 13.47 4.52 6.29
CA PRO A 131 12.50 3.50 5.92
C PRO A 131 11.60 3.14 7.10
N VAL A 132 10.33 2.83 6.79
CA VAL A 132 9.37 2.25 7.73
C VAL A 132 9.16 0.80 7.36
N VAL A 133 9.49 -0.13 8.26
CA VAL A 133 9.39 -1.58 8.00
C VAL A 133 8.57 -2.23 9.10
N LEU A 134 7.40 -2.74 8.74
CA LEU A 134 6.42 -3.35 9.65
C LEU A 134 6.18 -4.83 9.31
N VAL A 135 7.07 -5.45 8.54
CA VAL A 135 6.88 -6.76 7.93
C VAL A 135 6.66 -7.88 8.95
N HIS A 136 5.72 -8.78 8.65
CA HIS A 136 5.39 -9.95 9.49
C HIS A 136 5.09 -9.59 10.96
N SER A 137 4.58 -8.38 11.22
CA SER A 137 4.27 -7.90 12.57
C SER A 137 2.77 -7.80 12.83
N GLY A 138 2.37 -8.06 14.06
CA GLY A 138 0.99 -7.92 14.53
C GLY A 138 0.80 -6.63 15.33
N PHE A 139 -0.29 -5.92 15.04
CA PHE A 139 -0.69 -4.68 15.72
C PHE A 139 -2.06 -4.89 16.35
N ASP A 140 -2.10 -5.03 17.68
CA ASP A 140 -3.33 -5.35 18.42
C ASP A 140 -4.24 -4.11 18.62
N GLY A 141 -3.65 -2.93 18.64
CA GLY A 141 -4.33 -1.65 18.79
C GLY A 141 -4.54 -0.89 17.49
N LEU A 142 -5.15 0.28 17.58
CA LEU A 142 -5.25 1.25 16.49
C LEU A 142 -3.86 1.63 15.97
N VAL A 143 -3.70 1.65 14.64
CA VAL A 143 -2.55 2.27 13.98
C VAL A 143 -3.04 3.49 13.19
N ASP A 144 -2.76 4.68 13.70
CA ASP A 144 -3.08 5.95 13.06
C ASP A 144 -1.77 6.70 12.78
N LEU A 145 -1.35 6.69 11.53
CA LEU A 145 -0.19 7.42 11.04
C LEU A 145 -0.61 8.60 10.14
N SER A 146 -1.85 9.06 10.27
CA SER A 146 -2.38 10.16 9.45
C SER A 146 -1.51 11.41 9.53
N ARG A 147 -1.48 12.20 8.45
CA ARG A 147 -0.67 13.42 8.29
C ARG A 147 0.85 13.14 8.43
N THR A 148 1.30 12.03 7.86
CA THR A 148 2.72 11.63 7.88
C THR A 148 3.33 11.78 6.49
N VAL A 149 4.55 12.32 6.46
CA VAL A 149 5.43 12.30 5.28
C VAL A 149 6.49 11.22 5.50
N PHE A 150 6.43 10.20 4.68
CA PHE A 150 7.40 9.11 4.65
C PHE A 150 8.43 9.41 3.55
N LEU A 151 9.65 9.80 3.92
CA LEU A 151 10.73 10.03 2.94
C LEU A 151 11.40 8.73 2.48
N GLY A 152 11.34 7.68 3.30
CA GLY A 152 11.78 6.35 2.93
C GLY A 152 10.65 5.46 2.44
N LEU A 153 11.00 4.29 1.90
CA LEU A 153 10.03 3.25 1.55
C LEU A 153 9.25 2.80 2.79
N VAL A 154 7.95 2.60 2.64
CA VAL A 154 7.11 1.94 3.65
C VAL A 154 6.90 0.49 3.24
N ASP A 155 7.25 -0.46 4.11
CA ASP A 155 7.00 -1.88 3.88
C ASP A 155 6.23 -2.48 5.05
N GLY A 156 4.95 -2.73 4.83
CA GLY A 156 4.03 -3.42 5.73
C GLY A 156 3.66 -4.82 5.25
N SER A 157 4.45 -5.41 4.33
CA SER A 157 4.14 -6.73 3.76
C SER A 157 3.97 -7.80 4.84
N ASN A 158 2.91 -8.61 4.71
CA ASN A 158 2.54 -9.65 5.68
C ASN A 158 2.26 -9.11 7.11
N ALA A 159 2.06 -7.81 7.28
CA ALA A 159 1.64 -7.25 8.57
C ALA A 159 0.16 -7.59 8.84
N LYS A 160 -0.20 -7.60 10.11
CA LYS A 160 -1.57 -7.85 10.55
C LYS A 160 -2.02 -6.75 11.50
N PHE A 161 -2.97 -5.95 11.04
CA PHE A 161 -3.64 -4.94 11.84
C PHE A 161 -4.96 -5.53 12.37
N GLU A 162 -5.13 -5.59 13.70
CA GLU A 162 -6.34 -6.18 14.31
C GLU A 162 -7.47 -5.17 14.44
N LYS A 163 -7.15 -3.88 14.50
CA LYS A 163 -8.08 -2.77 14.64
C LYS A 163 -8.03 -1.86 13.41
N GLU A 164 -8.49 -0.63 13.56
CA GLU A 164 -8.43 0.38 12.53
C GLU A 164 -6.98 0.70 12.13
N SER A 165 -6.78 1.03 10.86
CA SER A 165 -5.50 1.48 10.32
C SER A 165 -5.72 2.70 9.43
N TYR A 166 -5.17 3.84 9.86
CA TYR A 166 -5.37 5.14 9.21
C TYR A 166 -4.06 5.70 8.68
N PHE A 167 -4.07 5.99 7.39
CA PHE A 167 -3.02 6.61 6.61
C PHE A 167 -3.64 7.78 5.83
N VAL A 168 -4.23 8.74 6.56
CA VAL A 168 -5.04 9.82 5.98
C VAL A 168 -4.17 11.05 5.75
N GLN A 169 -4.22 11.63 4.53
CA GLN A 169 -3.42 12.79 4.13
C GLN A 169 -1.90 12.53 4.21
N ASP A 170 -1.48 11.30 3.94
CA ASP A 170 -0.08 10.88 3.96
C ASP A 170 0.61 11.12 2.62
N ARG A 171 1.94 11.25 2.67
CA ARG A 171 2.79 11.28 1.49
C ARG A 171 3.82 10.15 1.54
N PHE A 172 3.69 9.18 0.66
CA PHE A 172 4.63 8.06 0.47
C PHE A 172 5.58 8.41 -0.67
N THR A 173 6.72 9.08 -0.37
CA THR A 173 7.59 9.63 -1.42
C THR A 173 8.26 8.55 -2.26
N GLN A 174 8.64 7.44 -1.65
CA GLN A 174 9.25 6.30 -2.35
C GLN A 174 8.27 5.12 -2.56
N GLY A 175 7.00 5.34 -2.28
CA GLY A 175 5.96 4.33 -2.40
C GLY A 175 5.73 3.52 -1.13
N ALA A 176 4.83 2.54 -1.23
CA ALA A 176 4.47 1.67 -0.11
C ALA A 176 4.16 0.25 -0.59
N MET A 177 4.56 -0.73 0.20
CA MET A 177 4.33 -2.15 -0.02
C MET A 177 3.49 -2.70 1.14
N PHE A 178 2.31 -3.23 0.80
CA PHE A 178 1.37 -3.89 1.70
C PHE A 178 0.93 -5.23 1.11
N SER A 179 1.87 -5.94 0.46
CA SER A 179 1.59 -7.27 -0.09
C SER A 179 1.19 -8.24 1.01
N ASP A 180 0.12 -9.01 0.78
CA ASP A 180 -0.38 -10.03 1.70
C ASP A 180 -0.64 -9.50 3.12
N THR A 181 -0.88 -8.18 3.25
CA THR A 181 -1.19 -7.50 4.52
C THR A 181 -2.66 -7.70 4.85
N ARG A 182 -2.95 -8.04 6.11
CA ARG A 182 -4.32 -8.07 6.61
C ARG A 182 -4.61 -6.78 7.37
N PHE A 183 -5.54 -5.97 6.85
CA PHE A 183 -6.06 -4.78 7.50
C PHE A 183 -7.25 -5.14 8.40
N GLY A 184 -7.43 -4.40 9.51
CA GLY A 184 -8.45 -4.71 10.49
C GLY A 184 -9.85 -4.20 10.12
N SER A 185 -10.57 -3.71 11.13
CA SER A 185 -11.99 -3.34 11.00
C SER A 185 -12.27 -2.14 10.09
N HIS A 186 -11.28 -1.28 9.86
CA HIS A 186 -11.38 -0.13 8.97
C HIS A 186 -10.00 0.30 8.48
N ALA A 187 -9.82 0.42 7.16
CA ALA A 187 -8.59 0.90 6.54
C ALA A 187 -8.85 2.19 5.77
N ARG A 188 -8.12 3.26 6.07
CA ARG A 188 -8.28 4.57 5.43
C ARG A 188 -6.99 5.08 4.83
N PHE A 189 -7.04 5.42 3.54
CA PHE A 189 -5.96 6.08 2.81
C PHE A 189 -6.42 7.41 2.20
N HIS A 190 -7.47 8.00 2.75
CA HIS A 190 -8.13 9.20 2.23
C HIS A 190 -7.15 10.35 2.00
N ARG A 191 -7.16 10.95 0.80
CA ARG A 191 -6.31 12.08 0.36
C ARG A 191 -4.82 11.84 0.47
N SER A 192 -4.40 10.59 0.49
CA SER A 192 -2.97 10.26 0.50
C SER A 192 -2.39 10.24 -0.91
N MET A 193 -1.09 10.49 -1.00
CA MET A 193 -0.35 10.50 -2.24
C MET A 193 0.78 9.47 -2.21
N PHE A 194 0.81 8.59 -3.19
CA PHE A 194 1.88 7.64 -3.43
C PHE A 194 2.71 8.15 -4.61
N SER A 195 3.88 8.75 -4.31
CA SER A 195 4.78 9.26 -5.36
C SER A 195 5.64 8.15 -5.98
N GLY A 196 5.86 7.05 -5.25
CA GLY A 196 6.41 5.80 -5.75
C GLY A 196 5.33 4.73 -5.94
N PRO A 197 5.71 3.48 -6.29
CA PRO A 197 4.77 2.39 -6.48
C PRO A 197 3.94 2.10 -5.22
N ALA A 198 2.65 1.79 -5.42
CA ALA A 198 1.72 1.40 -4.36
C ALA A 198 1.31 -0.06 -4.54
N ILE A 199 1.73 -0.97 -3.65
CA ILE A 199 1.54 -2.40 -3.81
C ILE A 199 0.68 -2.96 -2.68
N PHE A 200 -0.54 -3.36 -3.03
CA PHE A 200 -1.53 -4.00 -2.15
C PHE A 200 -1.86 -5.43 -2.62
N ARG A 201 -1.00 -6.02 -3.45
CA ARG A 201 -1.24 -7.35 -4.01
C ARG A 201 -1.49 -8.38 -2.91
N GLY A 202 -2.59 -9.15 -3.04
CA GLY A 202 -2.96 -10.18 -2.08
C GLY A 202 -3.41 -9.65 -0.72
N ALA A 203 -3.54 -8.32 -0.55
CA ALA A 203 -4.00 -7.75 0.71
C ALA A 203 -5.44 -8.16 1.03
N ASP A 204 -5.73 -8.30 2.32
CA ASP A 204 -7.03 -8.67 2.86
C ASP A 204 -7.62 -7.52 3.67
N PHE A 205 -8.79 -7.02 3.27
CA PHE A 205 -9.50 -5.92 3.90
C PHE A 205 -10.85 -6.39 4.46
N PRO A 206 -10.88 -6.93 5.70
CA PRO A 206 -12.12 -7.44 6.31
C PRO A 206 -13.13 -6.36 6.64
N GLY A 207 -12.69 -5.11 6.81
CA GLY A 207 -13.52 -3.96 7.18
C GLY A 207 -13.80 -3.01 6.03
N LEU A 208 -14.44 -1.88 6.36
CA LEU A 208 -14.60 -0.77 5.40
C LEU A 208 -13.24 -0.27 4.93
N THR A 209 -13.14 0.03 3.63
CA THR A 209 -11.88 0.44 3.03
C THR A 209 -12.06 1.69 2.19
N GLU A 210 -11.24 2.71 2.44
CA GLU A 210 -11.37 4.02 1.80
C GLU A 210 -10.05 4.47 1.16
N PHE A 211 -10.03 4.49 -0.18
CA PHE A 211 -9.02 5.12 -1.02
C PHE A 211 -9.58 6.39 -1.68
N LEU A 212 -10.38 7.17 -0.90
CA LEU A 212 -11.05 8.35 -1.43
C LEU A 212 -10.04 9.46 -1.74
N GLU A 213 -10.14 10.05 -2.93
CA GLU A 213 -9.27 11.16 -3.37
C GLU A 213 -7.76 10.84 -3.27
N VAL A 214 -7.38 9.56 -3.31
CA VAL A 214 -5.98 9.12 -3.32
C VAL A 214 -5.35 9.39 -4.68
N VAL A 215 -4.08 9.79 -4.69
CA VAL A 215 -3.30 9.96 -5.91
C VAL A 215 -2.19 8.91 -5.97
N PHE A 216 -2.19 8.10 -7.03
CA PHE A 216 -1.12 7.18 -7.36
C PHE A 216 -0.34 7.77 -8.55
N GLU A 217 0.85 8.36 -8.26
CA GLU A 217 1.70 8.98 -9.29
C GLU A 217 2.36 7.94 -10.19
N GLN A 218 2.68 6.76 -9.64
CA GLN A 218 3.21 5.61 -10.34
C GLN A 218 2.22 4.45 -10.31
N ASP A 219 2.68 3.26 -10.67
CA ASP A 219 1.82 2.08 -10.76
C ASP A 219 1.25 1.68 -9.38
N ALA A 220 -0.03 1.34 -9.37
CA ALA A 220 -0.74 0.81 -8.20
C ALA A 220 -1.22 -0.61 -8.47
N ASN A 221 -0.89 -1.53 -7.57
CA ASN A 221 -1.19 -2.95 -7.74
C ASN A 221 -2.09 -3.46 -6.61
N PHE A 222 -3.34 -3.77 -6.96
CA PHE A 222 -4.36 -4.39 -6.10
C PHE A 222 -4.68 -5.82 -6.57
N ALA A 223 -3.81 -6.44 -7.37
CA ALA A 223 -4.07 -7.79 -7.90
C ALA A 223 -4.29 -8.80 -6.77
N SER A 224 -5.31 -9.65 -6.92
CA SER A 224 -5.68 -10.68 -5.92
C SER A 224 -6.03 -10.14 -4.53
N THR A 225 -6.34 -8.85 -4.41
CA THR A 225 -6.81 -8.23 -3.15
C THR A 225 -8.25 -8.64 -2.87
N THR A 226 -8.61 -8.81 -1.60
CA THR A 226 -9.99 -9.07 -1.17
C THR A 226 -10.53 -7.94 -0.33
N PHE A 227 -11.67 -7.39 -0.73
CA PHE A 227 -12.44 -6.39 0.01
C PHE A 227 -13.75 -7.03 0.49
N HIS A 228 -13.87 -7.28 1.79
CA HIS A 228 -15.03 -7.98 2.36
C HIS A 228 -16.23 -7.07 2.62
N LEU A 229 -16.00 -5.77 2.85
CA LEU A 229 -17.05 -4.77 3.04
C LEU A 229 -16.99 -3.69 1.95
N GLY A 230 -17.80 -2.64 2.11
CA GLY A 230 -17.85 -1.55 1.14
C GLY A 230 -16.47 -0.91 0.91
N THR A 231 -16.16 -0.63 -0.36
CA THR A 231 -14.85 -0.12 -0.76
C THR A 231 -15.02 1.12 -1.60
N GLY A 232 -14.32 2.21 -1.24
CA GLY A 232 -14.37 3.48 -1.93
C GLY A 232 -13.05 3.85 -2.59
N PHE A 233 -13.08 4.00 -3.94
CA PHE A 233 -12.05 4.62 -4.76
C PHE A 233 -12.55 5.92 -5.39
N SER A 234 -13.59 6.53 -4.82
CA SER A 234 -14.19 7.74 -5.38
C SER A 234 -13.21 8.90 -5.37
N GLY A 235 -13.06 9.57 -6.52
CA GLY A 235 -12.09 10.63 -6.72
C GLY A 235 -10.63 10.17 -6.78
N ALA A 236 -10.35 8.86 -6.70
CA ALA A 236 -8.99 8.35 -6.84
C ALA A 236 -8.41 8.67 -8.21
N HIS A 237 -7.12 8.99 -8.27
CA HIS A 237 -6.42 9.33 -9.50
C HIS A 237 -5.21 8.40 -9.72
N CYS A 238 -5.34 7.48 -10.66
CA CYS A 238 -4.25 6.63 -11.14
C CYS A 238 -3.53 7.34 -12.29
N ARG A 239 -2.37 7.93 -12.03
CA ARG A 239 -1.50 8.51 -13.07
C ARG A 239 -0.61 7.46 -13.73
N GLY A 240 -0.19 6.43 -12.97
CA GLY A 240 0.41 5.21 -13.48
C GLY A 240 -0.65 4.16 -13.85
N LYS A 241 -0.21 2.93 -14.11
CA LYS A 241 -1.10 1.80 -14.33
C LYS A 241 -1.77 1.39 -13.02
N CYS A 242 -3.06 1.00 -13.08
CA CYS A 242 -3.76 0.42 -11.95
C CYS A 242 -4.16 -1.03 -12.25
N ASP A 243 -3.72 -1.95 -11.39
CA ASP A 243 -3.99 -3.38 -11.54
C ASP A 243 -4.96 -3.87 -10.47
N PHE A 244 -6.20 -4.18 -10.87
CA PHE A 244 -7.23 -4.83 -10.05
C PHE A 244 -7.50 -6.26 -10.53
N SER A 245 -6.54 -6.90 -11.22
CA SER A 245 -6.74 -8.26 -11.72
C SER A 245 -6.98 -9.24 -10.59
N SER A 246 -7.94 -10.15 -10.77
CA SER A 246 -8.34 -11.16 -9.77
C SER A 246 -8.77 -10.59 -8.41
N THR A 247 -9.06 -9.30 -8.32
CA THR A 247 -9.55 -8.65 -7.09
C THR A 247 -10.98 -9.10 -6.80
N LEU A 248 -11.28 -9.38 -5.53
CA LEU A 248 -12.61 -9.70 -5.06
C LEU A 248 -13.23 -8.54 -4.30
N PHE A 249 -14.34 -8.01 -4.79
CA PHE A 249 -15.21 -7.04 -4.11
C PHE A 249 -16.49 -7.77 -3.65
N GLU A 250 -16.58 -8.08 -2.36
CA GLU A 250 -17.74 -8.84 -1.83
C GLU A 250 -18.97 -7.96 -1.64
N ARG A 251 -18.78 -6.66 -1.42
CA ARG A 251 -19.83 -5.66 -1.25
C ARG A 251 -19.68 -4.54 -2.29
N GLU A 252 -20.36 -3.42 -2.06
CA GLU A 252 -20.37 -2.28 -2.96
C GLU A 252 -18.97 -1.74 -3.22
N ALA A 253 -18.65 -1.44 -4.48
CA ALA A 253 -17.40 -0.86 -4.90
C ALA A 253 -17.66 0.46 -5.65
N PHE A 254 -17.14 1.57 -5.11
CA PHE A 254 -17.39 2.90 -5.62
C PHE A 254 -16.14 3.49 -6.27
N PHE A 255 -16.23 3.77 -7.57
CA PHE A 255 -15.21 4.42 -8.39
C PHE A 255 -15.71 5.76 -8.96
N LEU A 256 -16.63 6.44 -8.25
CA LEU A 256 -17.20 7.70 -8.72
C LEU A 256 -16.11 8.76 -8.91
N PHE A 257 -16.12 9.45 -10.04
CA PHE A 257 -15.10 10.46 -10.39
C PHE A 257 -13.66 9.93 -10.39
N ALA A 258 -13.46 8.62 -10.37
CA ALA A 258 -12.11 8.03 -10.48
C ALA A 258 -11.49 8.35 -11.83
N ARG A 259 -10.17 8.58 -11.85
CA ARG A 259 -9.43 8.92 -13.07
C ARG A 259 -8.33 7.90 -13.30
N PHE A 260 -8.29 7.33 -14.49
CA PHE A 260 -7.27 6.40 -14.94
C PHE A 260 -6.56 7.00 -16.15
N ASP A 261 -5.35 7.56 -15.92
CA ASP A 261 -4.59 8.23 -16.99
C ASP A 261 -3.82 7.23 -17.86
N ARG A 262 -3.58 6.02 -17.36
CA ARG A 262 -2.93 4.90 -18.04
C ARG A 262 -3.82 3.67 -17.97
N ALA A 263 -3.31 2.57 -18.55
CA ALA A 263 -4.03 1.31 -18.55
C ALA A 263 -4.48 0.89 -17.15
N VAL A 264 -5.73 0.48 -17.04
CA VAL A 264 -6.29 -0.16 -15.86
C VAL A 264 -6.79 -1.54 -16.25
N THR A 265 -6.49 -2.54 -15.43
CA THR A 265 -6.99 -3.89 -15.64
C THR A 265 -7.90 -4.34 -14.51
N PHE A 266 -9.03 -4.94 -14.89
CA PHE A 266 -9.97 -5.66 -14.02
C PHE A 266 -10.09 -7.13 -14.45
N ALA A 267 -9.09 -7.65 -15.15
CA ALA A 267 -9.11 -9.02 -15.67
C ALA A 267 -9.35 -10.01 -14.53
N SER A 268 -10.39 -10.86 -14.66
CA SER A 268 -10.79 -11.83 -13.63
C SER A 268 -11.22 -11.22 -12.29
N ALA A 269 -11.38 -9.90 -12.20
CA ALA A 269 -11.95 -9.28 -11.00
C ALA A 269 -13.41 -9.72 -10.83
N LYS A 270 -13.85 -9.83 -9.58
CA LYS A 270 -15.21 -10.24 -9.25
C LYS A 270 -15.90 -9.20 -8.37
N PHE A 271 -17.01 -8.67 -8.87
CA PHE A 271 -17.89 -7.76 -8.13
C PHE A 271 -19.14 -8.52 -7.70
N SER A 272 -19.20 -8.88 -6.40
CA SER A 272 -20.30 -9.67 -5.83
C SER A 272 -21.49 -8.80 -5.40
N SER A 273 -21.40 -7.49 -5.48
CA SER A 273 -22.46 -6.51 -5.25
C SER A 273 -22.43 -5.42 -6.32
N GLN A 274 -23.00 -4.24 -6.06
CA GLN A 274 -23.05 -3.14 -7.00
C GLN A 274 -21.65 -2.49 -7.15
N ALA A 275 -21.23 -2.29 -8.39
CA ALA A 275 -20.11 -1.45 -8.75
C ALA A 275 -20.59 -0.16 -9.41
N ASP A 276 -20.04 0.99 -9.03
CA ASP A 276 -20.41 2.30 -9.57
C ASP A 276 -19.19 3.06 -10.08
N PHE A 277 -19.15 3.27 -11.40
CA PHE A 277 -18.12 4.01 -12.12
C PHE A 277 -18.66 5.36 -12.66
N SER A 278 -19.75 5.88 -12.10
CA SER A 278 -20.33 7.14 -12.56
C SER A 278 -19.32 8.28 -12.51
N ASP A 279 -19.30 9.10 -13.55
CA ASP A 279 -18.36 10.20 -13.76
C ASP A 279 -16.87 9.78 -13.76
N ALA A 280 -16.56 8.49 -13.80
CA ALA A 280 -15.18 8.01 -13.95
C ALA A 280 -14.65 8.27 -15.36
N SER A 281 -13.32 8.41 -15.50
CA SER A 281 -12.66 8.62 -16.78
C SER A 281 -11.50 7.64 -17.00
N PHE A 282 -11.51 7.01 -18.18
CA PHE A 282 -10.49 6.08 -18.64
C PHE A 282 -9.84 6.70 -19.88
N LYS A 283 -8.57 7.13 -19.79
CA LYS A 283 -7.84 7.73 -20.92
C LYS A 283 -7.23 6.71 -21.88
N GLU A 284 -7.06 5.47 -21.43
CA GLU A 284 -6.70 4.33 -22.25
C GLU A 284 -7.81 3.28 -22.23
N ALA A 285 -7.76 2.31 -23.13
CA ALA A 285 -8.75 1.24 -23.17
C ALA A 285 -8.71 0.42 -21.86
N ASP A 286 -9.88 0.26 -21.24
CA ASP A 286 -10.06 -0.62 -20.09
C ASP A 286 -10.45 -2.04 -20.51
N ASP A 287 -10.44 -2.96 -19.56
CA ASP A 287 -10.84 -4.34 -19.78
C ASP A 287 -11.94 -4.81 -18.81
N LEU A 288 -12.82 -3.91 -18.40
CA LEU A 288 -13.97 -4.20 -17.54
C LEU A 288 -14.81 -5.38 -18.05
N ALA A 289 -14.83 -5.61 -19.37
CA ALA A 289 -15.50 -6.77 -19.97
C ALA A 289 -14.90 -8.12 -19.54
N LYS A 290 -13.69 -8.16 -19.01
CA LYS A 290 -13.04 -9.37 -18.48
C LYS A 290 -13.33 -9.61 -16.99
N ALA A 291 -14.02 -8.67 -16.34
CA ALA A 291 -14.48 -8.82 -14.95
C ALA A 291 -15.84 -9.52 -14.91
N THR A 292 -16.17 -10.09 -13.76
CA THR A 292 -17.47 -10.68 -13.48
C THR A 292 -18.26 -9.76 -12.57
N PHE A 293 -19.46 -9.38 -13.00
CA PHE A 293 -20.39 -8.56 -12.24
C PHE A 293 -21.66 -9.35 -11.93
N VAL A 294 -22.05 -9.43 -10.65
CA VAL A 294 -23.34 -10.03 -10.25
C VAL A 294 -24.51 -9.12 -10.67
N ARG A 295 -24.29 -7.80 -10.69
CA ARG A 295 -25.23 -6.80 -11.22
C ARG A 295 -24.50 -5.94 -12.24
N PRO A 296 -25.15 -5.50 -13.33
CA PRO A 296 -24.52 -4.57 -14.27
C PRO A 296 -23.92 -3.36 -13.55
N PRO A 297 -22.68 -2.97 -13.86
CA PRO A 297 -22.07 -1.79 -13.24
C PRO A 297 -22.84 -0.51 -13.64
N VAL A 298 -22.94 0.43 -12.70
CA VAL A 298 -23.44 1.78 -12.99
C VAL A 298 -22.34 2.57 -13.68
N MET A 299 -22.65 3.18 -14.84
CA MET A 299 -21.68 3.90 -15.68
C MET A 299 -22.27 5.23 -16.21
N ILE A 300 -22.91 6.00 -15.33
CA ILE A 300 -23.51 7.27 -15.68
C ILE A 300 -22.42 8.29 -15.99
N ARG A 301 -22.44 8.92 -17.18
CA ARG A 301 -21.45 9.91 -17.65
C ARG A 301 -20.00 9.41 -17.59
N THR A 302 -19.78 8.11 -17.60
CA THR A 302 -18.41 7.53 -17.60
C THR A 302 -17.76 7.79 -18.96
N ALA A 303 -16.57 8.41 -18.96
CA ALA A 303 -15.79 8.64 -20.16
C ALA A 303 -14.83 7.46 -20.41
N ARG A 304 -15.00 6.73 -21.55
CA ARG A 304 -14.19 5.57 -21.92
C ARG A 304 -13.63 5.71 -23.31
N VAL A 305 -12.39 5.28 -23.50
CA VAL A 305 -11.83 5.06 -24.83
C VAL A 305 -12.30 3.69 -25.32
N VAL A 306 -13.21 3.69 -26.27
CA VAL A 306 -13.65 2.45 -26.93
C VAL A 306 -12.51 2.02 -27.86
N SER A 307 -11.91 0.86 -27.62
CA SER A 307 -10.95 0.26 -28.54
C SER A 307 -11.70 -0.11 -29.82
N THR A 308 -11.57 0.71 -30.85
CA THR A 308 -12.00 0.37 -32.21
C THR A 308 -10.94 -0.53 -32.86
N VAL A 309 -10.58 -1.64 -32.23
CA VAL A 309 -9.97 -2.72 -32.98
C VAL A 309 -11.09 -3.27 -33.84
N PRO A 310 -11.03 -3.15 -35.19
CA PRO A 310 -12.01 -3.80 -36.02
C PRO A 310 -11.95 -5.30 -35.69
N VAL A 311 -13.04 -5.88 -35.20
CA VAL A 311 -13.18 -7.33 -35.18
C VAL A 311 -13.00 -7.71 -36.65
N ALA A 312 -11.89 -8.37 -36.96
CA ALA A 312 -11.71 -8.92 -38.29
C ALA A 312 -12.96 -9.79 -38.50
N PRO A 313 -13.70 -9.57 -39.61
CA PRO A 313 -14.88 -10.37 -39.87
C PRO A 313 -14.43 -11.83 -39.85
N GLU A 314 -15.09 -12.67 -39.03
CA GLU A 314 -14.83 -14.10 -39.06
C GLU A 314 -14.87 -14.53 -40.53
N ALA A 315 -13.76 -15.10 -41.01
CA ALA A 315 -13.65 -15.53 -42.36
C ALA A 315 -14.71 -16.65 -42.56
N GLY A 316 -15.85 -16.25 -43.12
CA GLY A 316 -16.89 -17.21 -43.47
C GLY A 316 -16.32 -18.24 -44.46
N PRO A 317 -16.94 -19.42 -44.59
CA PRO A 317 -16.41 -20.54 -45.38
C PRO A 317 -16.14 -20.21 -46.86
N PHE A 318 -16.56 -19.04 -47.36
CA PHE A 318 -16.30 -18.56 -48.71
C PHE A 318 -15.00 -17.75 -48.90
N SER A 319 -14.28 -17.36 -47.83
CA SER A 319 -13.03 -16.59 -48.01
C SER A 319 -11.85 -17.41 -48.53
N GLN A 320 -11.89 -18.75 -48.40
CA GLN A 320 -10.84 -19.62 -48.89
C GLN A 320 -10.90 -19.78 -50.44
N VAL A 321 -12.07 -19.64 -51.06
CA VAL A 321 -12.24 -19.81 -52.51
C VAL A 321 -11.69 -18.61 -53.29
N VAL A 322 -11.79 -17.40 -52.72
CA VAL A 322 -11.27 -16.18 -53.38
C VAL A 322 -9.74 -16.13 -53.35
N THR A 323 -9.10 -16.67 -52.29
CA THR A 323 -7.62 -16.69 -52.18
C THR A 323 -6.98 -17.68 -53.18
N ILE A 324 -7.65 -18.83 -53.45
CA ILE A 324 -7.18 -19.81 -54.43
C ILE A 324 -7.37 -19.29 -55.85
N GLY A 325 -8.44 -18.55 -56.13
CA GLY A 325 -8.70 -17.95 -57.45
C GLY A 325 -7.67 -16.87 -57.83
N LEU A 326 -7.22 -16.06 -56.87
CA LEU A 326 -6.18 -15.03 -57.10
C LEU A 326 -4.78 -15.64 -57.31
N PHE A 327 -4.46 -16.77 -56.69
CA PHE A 327 -3.19 -17.46 -56.90
C PHE A 327 -3.07 -18.11 -58.27
N VAL A 328 -4.17 -18.63 -58.84
CA VAL A 328 -4.20 -19.21 -60.19
C VAL A 328 -4.09 -18.11 -61.27
N ALA A 329 -4.69 -16.93 -61.07
CA ALA A 329 -4.58 -15.79 -61.98
C ALA A 329 -3.16 -15.17 -62.01
N ALA A 330 -2.44 -15.17 -60.85
CA ALA A 330 -1.07 -14.64 -60.80
C ALA A 330 -0.03 -15.58 -61.44
N LEU A 331 -0.28 -16.90 -61.46
CA LEU A 331 0.61 -17.86 -62.15
C LEU A 331 0.38 -17.90 -63.67
N GLY A 332 -0.76 -17.43 -64.19
CA GLY A 332 -1.06 -17.40 -65.64
C GLY A 332 -0.43 -16.23 -66.40
N ILE A 333 0.14 -15.23 -65.74
CA ILE A 333 0.75 -14.03 -66.35
C ILE A 333 2.28 -14.18 -66.51
N LEU A 334 2.88 -15.26 -66.04
CA LEU A 334 4.35 -15.49 -66.14
C LEU A 334 4.76 -16.46 -67.20
N ILE A 335 3.88 -16.84 -68.17
CA ILE A 335 4.19 -17.66 -69.31
C ILE A 335 3.55 -17.01 -70.55
N TYR A 336 4.09 -15.83 -70.95
CA TYR A 336 4.05 -15.33 -72.31
C TYR A 336 5.10 -14.23 -72.47
#